data_4c5e013d4ffef619d0eb9e1409071ea3
#
_entry.id   4c5e013d4ffef619d0eb9e1409071ea3
#
_cell.length_a   1.000
_cell.length_b   1.000
_cell.length_c   1.000
_cell.angle_alpha   90.00
_cell.angle_beta   90.00
_cell.angle_gamma   90.00
#
_symmetry.space_group_name_H-M   'P 1'
#
loop_
_entity.id
_entity.type
_entity.pdbx_description
1 polymer ?
#
loop_
_entity_poly.entity_id
_entity_poly.type
_entity_poly.pdbx_seq_one_letter_code
_entity_poly.pdbx_strand_id
1 'polypeptide(L)' 'MNEEIYEALKVYKPHLECWAKQDNVQSGVLNAIDHIHKLIFPSSKPTNMSCYSCVNDMMHTMINVLRSYESTISK' A
#
# COMPACT_ATOMS: atom_id res chain seq x y z
N MET A 1 4.99 -5.79 11.05
CA MET A 1 3.65 -5.19 10.84
C MET A 1 2.69 -5.85 11.80
N ASN A 2 1.83 -5.07 12.45
CA ASN A 2 0.86 -5.70 13.34
C ASN A 2 -0.39 -6.16 12.58
N GLU A 3 -1.19 -7.01 13.23
CA GLU A 3 -2.35 -7.62 12.61
C GLU A 3 -3.42 -6.61 12.20
N GLU A 4 -3.61 -5.56 12.99
CA GLU A 4 -4.59 -4.51 12.68
C GLU A 4 -4.23 -3.79 11.39
N ILE A 5 -2.95 -3.47 11.21
CA ILE A 5 -2.47 -2.81 10.00
C ILE A 5 -2.62 -3.76 8.80
N TYR A 6 -2.31 -5.03 8.99
CA TYR A 6 -2.48 -6.04 7.94
C TYR A 6 -3.94 -6.13 7.51
N GLU A 7 -4.87 -6.18 8.45
CA GLU A 7 -6.30 -6.26 8.14
C GLU A 7 -6.78 -5.03 7.38
N ALA A 8 -6.29 -3.84 7.75
CA ALA A 8 -6.61 -2.62 7.03
C ALA A 8 -6.06 -2.65 5.59
N LEU A 9 -4.83 -3.10 5.44
CA LEU A 9 -4.19 -3.19 4.13
C LEU A 9 -4.88 -4.22 3.23
N LYS A 10 -5.31 -5.33 3.83
CA LYS A 10 -5.99 -6.42 3.12
C LYS A 10 -7.28 -5.93 2.43
N VAL A 11 -7.98 -4.97 3.02
CA VAL A 11 -9.18 -4.38 2.42
C VAL A 11 -8.85 -3.75 1.06
N TYR A 12 -7.63 -3.22 0.91
CA TYR A 12 -7.19 -2.56 -0.31
C TYR A 12 -6.41 -3.48 -1.25
N LYS A 13 -6.30 -4.76 -0.92
CA LYS A 13 -5.57 -5.71 -1.75
C LYS A 13 -6.03 -5.73 -3.21
N PRO A 14 -7.35 -5.72 -3.54
CA PRO A 14 -7.78 -5.68 -4.94
C PRO A 14 -7.28 -4.42 -5.65
N HIS A 15 -7.22 -3.29 -4.96
CA HIS A 15 -6.73 -2.04 -5.54
C HIS A 15 -5.22 -2.08 -5.78
N LEU A 16 -4.48 -2.72 -4.87
CA LEU A 16 -3.04 -2.92 -5.06
C LEU A 16 -2.77 -3.81 -6.27
N GLU A 17 -3.57 -4.85 -6.45
CA GLU A 17 -3.45 -5.74 -7.60
C GLU A 17 -3.80 -5.01 -8.91
N CYS A 18 -4.81 -4.15 -8.90
CA CYS A 18 -5.14 -3.31 -10.04
C CYS A 18 -3.97 -2.43 -10.42
N TRP A 19 -3.32 -1.81 -9.44
CA TRP A 19 -2.15 -0.97 -9.70
C TRP A 19 -1.01 -1.80 -10.32
N ALA A 20 -0.78 -3.00 -9.79
CA ALA A 20 0.27 -3.88 -10.29
C ALA A 20 0.03 -4.28 -11.76
N LYS A 21 -1.23 -4.31 -12.19
CA LYS A 21 -1.62 -4.60 -13.57
C LYS A 21 -1.70 -3.33 -14.42
N GLN A 22 -1.27 -2.20 -13.89
CA GLN A 22 -1.28 -0.90 -14.54
C GLN A 22 -2.70 -0.35 -14.80
N ASP A 23 -3.67 -0.80 -14.01
CA ASP A 23 -5.01 -0.25 -14.04
C ASP A 23 -5.10 0.98 -13.13
N ASN A 24 -6.05 1.85 -13.42
CA ASN A 24 -6.25 3.06 -12.63
C ASN A 24 -6.86 2.73 -11.26
N VAL A 25 -6.41 3.48 -10.24
CA VAL A 25 -6.94 3.40 -8.89
C VAL A 25 -7.38 4.81 -8.49
N GLN A 26 -8.55 4.92 -7.87
CA GLN A 26 -9.11 6.20 -7.46
C GLN A 26 -8.21 6.90 -6.44
N SER A 27 -8.17 8.23 -6.51
CA SER A 27 -7.31 9.02 -5.62
C SER A 27 -7.66 8.85 -4.15
N GLY A 28 -8.94 8.68 -3.82
CA GLY A 28 -9.36 8.41 -2.45
C GLY A 28 -8.76 7.12 -1.90
N VAL A 29 -8.67 6.09 -2.74
CA VAL A 29 -8.04 4.82 -2.38
C VAL A 29 -6.53 5.01 -2.19
N LEU A 30 -5.90 5.76 -3.08
CA LEU A 30 -4.46 6.05 -2.96
C LEU A 30 -4.13 6.77 -1.66
N ASN A 31 -4.97 7.74 -1.28
CA ASN A 31 -4.79 8.46 -0.01
C ASN A 31 -4.93 7.54 1.20
N ALA A 32 -5.91 6.62 1.16
CA ALA A 32 -6.12 5.66 2.24
C ALA A 32 -4.93 4.71 2.37
N ILE A 33 -4.40 4.24 1.25
CA ILE A 33 -3.23 3.35 1.23
C ILE A 33 -2.01 4.10 1.77
N ASP A 34 -1.84 5.38 1.39
CA ASP A 34 -0.74 6.19 1.91
C ASP A 34 -0.83 6.37 3.42
N HIS A 35 -2.04 6.52 3.95
CA HIS A 35 -2.25 6.59 5.41
C HIS A 35 -1.75 5.32 6.09
N ILE A 36 -2.05 4.16 5.52
CA ILE A 36 -1.57 2.88 6.05
C ILE A 36 -0.05 2.79 5.92
N HIS A 37 0.50 3.29 4.81
CA HIS A 37 1.94 3.35 4.60
C HIS A 37 2.64 4.12 5.74
N LYS A 38 2.05 5.23 6.16
CA LYS A 38 2.61 6.01 7.28
C LYS A 38 2.52 5.27 8.62
N LEU A 39 1.50 4.43 8.80
CA LEU A 39 1.39 3.62 10.01
C LEU A 39 2.50 2.57 10.08
N ILE A 40 2.90 2.04 8.92
CA ILE A 40 3.97 1.04 8.85
C ILE A 40 5.35 1.72 8.91
N PHE A 41 5.50 2.85 8.24
CA PHE A 41 6.75 3.59 8.13
C PHE A 41 6.57 5.02 8.67
N PRO A 42 6.47 5.21 9.99
CA PRO A 42 6.15 6.52 10.55
C PRO A 42 7.22 7.58 10.30
N SER A 43 8.44 7.17 9.99
CA SER A 43 9.54 8.10 9.67
C SER A 43 9.52 8.56 8.22
N SER A 44 8.68 7.96 7.37
CA SER A 44 8.64 8.29 5.95
C SER A 44 7.99 9.64 5.71
N LYS A 45 8.44 10.32 4.67
CA LYS A 45 7.79 11.54 4.22
C LYS A 45 6.43 11.21 3.59
N PRO A 46 5.44 12.13 3.66
CA PRO A 46 4.17 11.94 2.98
C PRO A 46 4.39 11.77 1.47
N THR A 47 3.61 10.88 0.87
CA THR A 47 3.65 10.67 -0.57
C THR A 47 3.06 11.90 -1.28
N ASN A 48 3.79 12.42 -2.26
CA ASN A 48 3.27 13.51 -3.07
C ASN A 48 2.32 12.93 -4.12
N MET A 49 1.03 13.12 -3.92
CA MET A 49 0.00 12.58 -4.81
C MET A 49 0.00 13.23 -6.20
N SER A 50 0.69 14.36 -6.36
CA SER A 50 0.86 15.00 -7.67
C SER A 50 2.03 14.40 -8.46
N CYS A 51 2.84 13.58 -7.84
CA CYS A 51 4.01 12.96 -8.46
C CYS A 51 3.70 11.49 -8.73
N TYR A 52 3.51 11.13 -10.00
CA TYR A 52 3.17 9.76 -10.37
C TYR A 52 4.23 8.75 -9.88
N SER A 53 5.51 9.06 -10.08
CA SER A 53 6.55 8.12 -9.64
C SER A 53 6.58 7.96 -8.13
N CYS A 54 6.26 9.02 -7.36
CA CYS A 54 6.16 8.91 -5.90
C CYS A 54 5.03 7.97 -5.48
N VAL A 55 3.86 8.13 -6.11
CA VAL A 55 2.70 7.27 -5.86
C VAL A 55 3.02 5.84 -6.27
N ASN A 56 3.63 5.67 -7.44
CA ASN A 56 4.00 4.35 -7.94
C ASN A 56 4.95 3.63 -6.97
N ASP A 57 5.96 4.33 -6.46
CA ASP A 57 6.90 3.75 -5.49
C ASP A 57 6.17 3.36 -4.21
N MET A 58 5.29 4.22 -3.71
CA MET A 58 4.50 3.92 -2.51
C MET A 58 3.62 2.68 -2.73
N MET A 59 2.92 2.60 -3.85
CA MET A 59 2.05 1.46 -4.15
C MET A 59 2.84 0.16 -4.26
N HIS A 60 3.99 0.17 -4.94
CA HIS A 60 4.84 -1.01 -5.04
C HIS A 60 5.40 -1.43 -3.69
N THR A 61 5.77 -0.47 -2.84
CA THR A 61 6.21 -0.75 -1.48
C THR A 61 5.10 -1.46 -0.70
N MET A 62 3.87 -0.98 -0.80
CA MET A 62 2.75 -1.58 -0.08
C MET A 62 2.42 -2.99 -0.61
N ILE A 63 2.51 -3.19 -1.93
CA ILE A 63 2.34 -4.51 -2.53
C ILE A 63 3.37 -5.49 -1.96
N ASN A 64 4.62 -5.07 -1.89
CA ASN A 64 5.70 -5.91 -1.37
C ASN A 64 5.52 -6.20 0.12
N VAL A 65 5.11 -5.20 0.90
CA VAL A 65 4.83 -5.37 2.33
C VAL A 65 3.72 -6.41 2.54
N LEU A 66 2.64 -6.29 1.78
CA LEU A 66 1.52 -7.22 1.90
C LEU A 66 1.93 -8.65 1.55
N ARG A 67 2.62 -8.82 0.42
CA ARG A 67 3.09 -10.13 -0.02
C ARG A 67 4.05 -10.76 0.99
N SER A 68 4.96 -9.96 1.52
CA SER A 68 5.93 -10.41 2.51
C SER A 68 5.25 -10.89 3.78
N TYR A 69 4.26 -10.14 4.26
CA TYR A 69 3.50 -10.52 5.45
C TYR A 69 2.69 -11.79 5.21
N GLU A 70 2.00 -11.87 4.08
CA GLU A 70 1.23 -13.06 3.72
C GLU A 70 2.11 -14.31 3.61
N SER A 71 3.30 -14.16 3.07
CA SER A 71 4.28 -15.25 3.00
C SER A 71 4.68 -15.73 4.39
N THR A 72 4.80 -14.81 5.35
CA THR A 72 5.14 -15.15 6.73
C THR A 72 4.04 -15.94 7.42
N ILE A 73 2.78 -15.54 7.22
CA ILE A 73 1.65 -16.17 7.90
C ILE A 73 1.15 -17.43 7.21
N SER A 74 1.55 -17.66 5.97
CA SER A 74 1.11 -18.82 5.18
C SER A 74 1.87 -20.11 5.49
N LYS A 75 2.81 -20.04 6.39
CA LYS A 75 3.63 -21.23 6.73
C LYS A 75 2.95 -22.14 7.73
#